data_aeb9b9f59781e18de1248037c568aeed
#
_entry.id   aeb9b9f59781e18de1248037c568aeed
#
_cell.length_a   1.000
_cell.length_b   1.000
_cell.length_c   1.000
_cell.angle_alpha   90.00
_cell.angle_beta   90.00
_cell.angle_gamma   90.00
#
_symmetry.space_group_name_H-M   'P 1'
#
loop_
_entity.id
_entity.type
_entity.pdbx_description
1 polymer ?
#
loop_
_entity_poly.entity_id
_entity_poly.type
_entity_poly.pdbx_seq_one_letter_code
_entity_poly.pdbx_strand_id
1 'polypeptide(L)'
;DLAAVCALAREHGIVTVVDNAFASPVLQRPLEFGADIVAYSATKLMDGQGRVLAGAVLGPADWMEQTYLAFTRHTGPILSPFN
;
A
#
# COMPACT_ATOMS: atom_id res chain seq x y z
N ASP A 1 2.74 -18.03 -3.98
CA ASP A 1 3.71 -17.31 -4.84
C ASP A 1 3.07 -16.01 -5.33
N LEU A 2 3.54 -14.88 -4.80
CA LEU A 2 2.98 -13.55 -5.10
C LEU A 2 3.16 -13.17 -6.57
N ALA A 3 4.31 -13.47 -7.15
CA ALA A 3 4.59 -13.15 -8.55
C ALA A 3 3.64 -13.90 -9.50
N ALA A 4 3.35 -15.16 -9.21
CA ALA A 4 2.41 -15.95 -10.01
C ALA A 4 0.98 -15.40 -9.93
N VAL A 5 0.54 -14.98 -8.73
CA VAL A 5 -0.78 -14.37 -8.54
C VAL A 5 -0.89 -13.04 -9.30
N CYS A 6 0.13 -12.18 -9.19
CA CYS A 6 0.15 -10.90 -9.89
C CYS A 6 0.18 -11.08 -11.43
N ALA A 7 0.94 -12.08 -11.92
CA ALA A 7 0.96 -12.40 -13.35
C ALA A 7 -0.42 -12.85 -13.86
N LEU A 8 -1.07 -13.76 -13.14
CA LEU A 8 -2.40 -14.25 -13.48
C LEU A 8 -3.44 -13.12 -13.48
N ALA A 9 -3.42 -12.26 -12.46
CA ALA A 9 -4.32 -11.12 -12.39
C ALA A 9 -4.13 -10.17 -13.59
N ARG A 10 -2.88 -9.90 -13.96
CA ARG A 10 -2.55 -9.06 -15.11
C ARG A 10 -3.05 -9.65 -16.44
N GLU A 11 -2.92 -10.96 -16.63
CA GLU A 11 -3.46 -11.64 -17.81
C GLU A 11 -4.97 -11.46 -17.98
N HIS A 12 -5.68 -11.28 -16.85
CA HIS A 12 -7.13 -11.08 -16.83
C HIS A 12 -7.55 -9.62 -16.65
N GLY A 13 -6.62 -8.67 -16.70
CA GLY A 13 -6.91 -7.24 -16.53
C GLY A 13 -7.43 -6.87 -15.13
N ILE A 14 -7.05 -7.65 -14.13
CA ILE A 14 -7.48 -7.45 -12.73
C ILE A 14 -6.40 -6.68 -11.97
N VAL A 15 -6.78 -5.58 -11.32
CA VAL A 15 -5.90 -4.81 -10.43
C VAL A 15 -5.64 -5.59 -9.15
N THR A 16 -4.38 -5.70 -8.78
CA THR A 16 -3.95 -6.36 -7.54
C THR A 16 -3.68 -5.34 -6.44
N VAL A 17 -4.23 -5.60 -5.26
CA VAL A 17 -3.93 -4.84 -4.04
C VAL A 17 -3.36 -5.81 -3.01
N VAL A 18 -2.15 -5.56 -2.55
CA VAL A 18 -1.48 -6.41 -1.56
C VAL A 18 -1.43 -5.70 -0.21
N ASP A 19 -2.03 -6.30 0.80
CA ASP A 19 -1.83 -5.90 2.20
C ASP A 19 -0.50 -6.47 2.68
N ASN A 20 0.48 -5.60 2.86
CA ASN A 20 1.84 -5.96 3.27
C ASN A 20 2.17 -5.51 4.71
N ALA A 21 1.15 -5.34 5.55
CA ALA A 21 1.28 -4.78 6.90
C ALA A 21 2.27 -5.55 7.77
N PHE A 22 2.23 -6.88 7.75
CA PHE A 22 3.06 -7.71 8.60
C PHE A 22 4.44 -8.06 8.04
N ALA A 23 4.61 -8.05 6.72
CA ALA A 23 5.92 -8.26 6.12
C ALA A 23 6.79 -7.00 6.16
N SER A 24 6.19 -5.82 6.11
CA SER A 24 6.85 -4.53 5.93
C SER A 24 7.66 -4.44 4.61
N PRO A 25 8.15 -3.28 4.21
CA PRO A 25 8.99 -3.16 3.01
C PRO A 25 10.38 -3.79 3.16
N VAL A 26 10.75 -4.19 4.37
CA VAL A 26 12.04 -4.85 4.63
C VAL A 26 12.02 -6.32 4.22
N LEU A 27 10.94 -7.04 4.54
CA LEU A 27 10.84 -8.47 4.28
C LEU A 27 10.23 -8.80 2.92
N GLN A 28 9.32 -7.96 2.42
CA GLN A 28 8.65 -8.18 1.15
C GLN A 28 8.33 -6.85 0.46
N ARG A 29 8.60 -6.77 -0.84
CA ARG A 29 8.31 -5.61 -1.69
C ARG A 29 7.37 -6.00 -2.83
N PRO A 30 6.06 -5.99 -2.61
CA PRO A 30 5.11 -6.53 -3.58
C PRO A 30 5.14 -5.88 -4.96
N LEU A 31 5.51 -4.60 -5.07
CA LEU A 31 5.66 -3.92 -6.37
C LEU A 31 6.74 -4.59 -7.25
N GLU A 32 7.80 -5.12 -6.65
CA GLU A 32 8.86 -5.85 -7.37
C GLU A 32 8.37 -7.19 -7.92
N PHE A 33 7.30 -7.74 -7.35
CA PHE A 33 6.62 -8.96 -7.81
C PHE A 33 5.45 -8.69 -8.76
N GLY A 34 5.22 -7.44 -9.11
CA GLY A 34 4.22 -7.03 -10.09
C GLY A 34 2.85 -6.70 -9.51
N ALA A 35 2.73 -6.48 -8.21
CA ALA A 35 1.52 -5.91 -7.62
C ALA A 35 1.30 -4.47 -8.11
N ASP A 36 0.05 -4.08 -8.32
CA ASP A 36 -0.29 -2.74 -8.76
C ASP A 36 -0.32 -1.76 -7.60
N ILE A 37 -0.89 -2.17 -6.47
CA ILE A 37 -1.07 -1.34 -5.28
C ILE A 37 -0.62 -2.12 -4.05
N VAL A 38 0.03 -1.44 -3.12
CA VAL A 38 0.43 -2.01 -1.83
C VAL A 38 -0.10 -1.15 -0.70
N ALA A 39 -0.76 -1.79 0.26
CA ALA A 39 -1.23 -1.16 1.48
C ALA A 39 -0.38 -1.59 2.68
N TYR A 40 -0.09 -0.65 3.56
CA TYR A 40 0.61 -0.88 4.81
C TYR A 40 -0.19 -0.33 6.00
N SER A 41 -0.21 -1.08 7.09
CA SER A 41 -0.47 -0.49 8.40
C SER A 41 0.87 -0.03 8.98
N ALA A 42 1.13 1.27 8.90
CA ALA A 42 2.34 1.85 9.49
C ALA A 42 2.33 1.78 11.03
N THR A 43 1.16 1.56 11.62
CA THR A 43 0.96 1.27 13.06
C THR A 43 1.71 0.01 13.51
N LYS A 44 1.92 -0.96 12.61
CA LYS A 44 2.50 -2.28 12.93
C LYS A 44 4.03 -2.23 12.84
N LEU A 45 4.62 -2.99 11.96
CA LEU A 45 6.07 -3.17 11.88
C LEU A 45 6.83 -1.97 11.30
N MET A 46 6.17 -1.04 10.62
CA MET A 46 6.84 0.19 10.15
C MET A 46 7.20 1.12 11.30
N ASP A 47 6.28 1.37 12.24
CA ASP A 47 6.59 2.07 13.50
C ASP A 47 7.36 1.16 14.45
N GLY A 48 6.92 -0.09 14.59
CA GLY A 48 7.57 -1.13 15.39
C GLY A 48 7.46 -0.96 16.91
N GLN A 49 6.86 0.11 17.40
CA GLN A 49 6.80 0.43 18.83
C GLN A 49 5.39 0.79 19.34
N GLY A 50 4.39 0.78 18.47
CA GLY A 50 3.01 1.07 18.85
C GLY A 50 2.74 2.52 19.26
N ARG A 51 3.50 3.47 18.76
CA ARG A 51 3.40 4.89 19.10
C ARG A 51 2.42 5.66 18.25
N VAL A 52 2.06 5.14 17.07
CA VAL A 52 1.30 5.86 16.06
C VAL A 52 0.25 4.96 15.40
N LEU A 53 -0.88 5.57 15.07
CA LEU A 53 -1.86 4.98 14.15
C LEU A 53 -1.66 5.61 12.78
N ALA A 54 -1.15 4.85 11.83
CA ALA A 54 -0.87 5.33 10.50
C ALA A 54 -1.02 4.24 9.44
N GLY A 55 -1.19 4.66 8.21
CA GLY A 55 -1.18 3.78 7.05
C GLY A 55 -0.39 4.42 5.90
N ALA A 56 0.00 3.59 4.95
CA ALA A 56 0.59 4.04 3.71
C ALA A 56 0.02 3.21 2.55
N VAL A 57 -0.20 3.87 1.43
CA VAL A 57 -0.62 3.23 0.18
C VAL A 57 0.36 3.64 -0.91
N LEU A 58 0.88 2.67 -1.65
CA LEU A 58 1.79 2.87 -2.76
C LEU A 58 1.15 2.32 -4.03
N GLY A 59 1.34 3.03 -5.13
CA GLY A 59 0.83 2.63 -6.44
C GLY A 59 1.33 3.54 -7.55
N PRO A 60 0.89 3.36 -8.80
CA PRO A 60 1.23 4.24 -9.91
C PRO A 60 0.83 5.70 -9.63
N ALA A 61 1.67 6.65 -10.01
CA ALA A 61 1.47 8.07 -9.72
C ALA A 61 0.14 8.62 -10.23
N ASP A 62 -0.22 8.26 -11.45
CA ASP A 62 -1.49 8.66 -12.08
C ASP A 62 -2.71 8.14 -11.33
N TRP A 63 -2.68 6.87 -10.90
CA TRP A 63 -3.73 6.30 -10.07
C TRP A 63 -3.81 6.99 -8.70
N MET A 64 -2.66 7.25 -8.09
CA MET A 64 -2.59 7.96 -6.81
C MET A 64 -3.23 9.35 -6.91
N GLU A 65 -2.92 10.11 -7.94
CA GLU A 65 -3.44 11.47 -8.12
C GLU A 65 -4.94 11.49 -8.45
N GLN A 66 -5.38 10.65 -9.39
CA GLN A 66 -6.74 10.71 -9.93
C GLN A 66 -7.76 9.97 -9.06
N THR A 67 -7.33 8.96 -8.32
CA THR A 67 -8.23 8.10 -7.54
C THR A 67 -8.02 8.27 -6.05
N TYR A 68 -6.84 7.92 -5.55
CA TYR A 68 -6.60 7.86 -4.12
C TYR A 68 -6.57 9.25 -3.46
N LEU A 69 -5.79 10.19 -3.98
CA LEU A 69 -5.69 11.53 -3.42
C LEU A 69 -6.97 12.34 -3.62
N ALA A 70 -7.65 12.16 -4.76
CA ALA A 70 -8.93 12.79 -5.01
C ALA A 70 -9.97 12.41 -3.95
N PHE A 71 -9.98 11.16 -3.51
CA PHE A 71 -10.86 10.68 -2.44
C PHE A 71 -10.39 11.14 -1.06
N THR A 72 -9.12 10.95 -0.73
CA THR A 72 -8.60 11.19 0.63
C THR A 72 -8.58 12.65 1.04
N ARG A 73 -8.45 13.58 0.09
CA ARG A 73 -8.55 15.04 0.36
C ARG A 73 -9.84 15.43 1.05
N HIS A 74 -10.92 14.69 0.85
CA HIS A 74 -12.25 15.01 1.36
C HIS A 74 -12.67 14.14 2.55
N THR A 75 -11.87 13.14 2.92
CA THR A 75 -12.17 12.21 4.02
C THR A 75 -11.41 12.51 5.31
N GLY A 76 -10.37 13.35 5.24
CA GLY A 76 -9.64 13.87 6.39
C GLY A 76 -8.66 12.94 7.11
N PRO A 77 -8.35 11.70 6.65
CA PRO A 77 -7.32 10.91 7.32
C PRO A 77 -5.94 11.50 7.05
N ILE A 78 -5.34 12.06 8.08
CA ILE A 78 -4.01 12.67 8.01
C ILE A 78 -3.20 12.31 9.25
N LEU A 79 -1.97 11.92 9.03
CA LEU A 79 -1.01 11.71 10.11
C LEU A 79 -0.56 13.06 10.66
N SER A 80 -0.47 13.17 11.99
CA SER A 80 0.09 14.36 12.63
C SER A 80 1.55 14.55 12.20
N PRO A 81 1.96 15.80 11.89
CA PRO A 81 3.34 16.08 11.52
C PRO A 81 4.35 15.87 12.65
N PHE A 82 3.87 15.62 13.87
CA PHE A 82 4.71 15.32 15.04
C PHE A 82 4.95 13.81 15.26
N ASN A 83 4.37 12.95 14.44
CA ASN A 83 4.51 11.49 14.54
C ASN A 83 5.50 10.92 13.52
#